data_e6c711d83c142edac15eb38c1cf7c74c
#
_entry.id   e6c711d83c142edac15eb38c1cf7c74c
#
_cell.length_a   1.000
_cell.length_b   1.000
_cell.length_c   1.000
_cell.angle_alpha   90.00
_cell.angle_beta   90.00
_cell.angle_gamma   90.00
#
_symmetry.space_group_name_H-M   'P 1'
#
loop_
_entity.id
_entity.type
_entity.pdbx_description
1 polymer ?
#
loop_
_entity_poly.entity_id
_entity_poly.type
_entity_poly.pdbx_seq_one_letter_code
_entity_poly.pdbx_strand_id
1 'polypeptide(L)'
;DLRLSRGLGDVYKRQVWDTMVLPFRRKDKNEKVTANDEDEDINALLNAESYEDSQPTERLPEPTTDEERLHAISDMVVQTCMDIRRGENVLIVCDPTTAEIGQSLHIATQKRSDRVLLIVMPKSRHHGEEPPSPVAALMRQQQVVIAATKYSLTHTRAARQALKDGARIATMPGMTFELYTEGGMTADFQDVKRRISNIANFLRRRRIINVKSESGTDVTFEVNWRDWKLDDNGICNRPRMLTNLPAGKVFILPKEGTMNGTIVIDGSWDSTLIDEPVEFIVEDGTVVDVKGGTLA
;
A
#
# COMPACT_ATOMS: atom_id res chain seq x y z
N ASP A 1 17.61 24.22 15.33
CA ASP A 1 18.09 22.84 15.19
C ASP A 1 17.06 21.78 15.53
N LEU A 2 15.98 22.14 16.24
CA LEU A 2 14.83 21.25 16.45
C LEU A 2 13.91 21.10 15.21
N ARG A 3 14.10 21.89 14.16
CA ARG A 3 13.30 21.84 12.93
C ARG A 3 13.78 20.78 11.92
N LEU A 4 15.06 20.41 11.97
CA LEU A 4 15.64 19.36 11.12
C LEU A 4 15.28 17.96 11.59
N SER A 5 15.14 17.75 12.91
CA SER A 5 14.79 16.45 13.47
C SER A 5 13.33 16.02 13.18
N ARG A 6 12.40 16.99 13.03
CA ARG A 6 11.00 16.67 12.66
C ARG A 6 10.82 16.29 11.19
N GLY A 7 11.64 16.84 10.31
CA GLY A 7 11.60 16.50 8.87
C GLY A 7 12.16 15.10 8.59
N LEU A 8 13.25 14.73 9.23
CA LEU A 8 13.88 13.40 9.12
C LEU A 8 12.94 12.28 9.66
N GLY A 9 12.28 12.51 10.79
CA GLY A 9 11.33 11.55 11.36
C GLY A 9 10.16 11.20 10.42
N ASP A 10 9.69 12.15 9.61
CA ASP A 10 8.59 11.91 8.65
C ASP A 10 9.07 11.22 7.36
N VAL A 11 10.30 11.44 6.95
CA VAL A 11 10.93 10.74 5.82
C VAL A 11 11.24 9.29 6.22
N TYR A 12 11.78 9.05 7.41
CA TYR A 12 12.02 7.70 7.97
C TYR A 12 10.73 6.90 8.13
N LYS A 13 9.64 7.52 8.58
CA LYS A 13 8.32 6.86 8.68
C LYS A 13 7.77 6.39 7.34
N ARG A 14 8.26 6.91 6.21
CA ARG A 14 7.79 6.53 4.86
C ARG A 14 8.59 5.39 4.22
N GLN A 15 9.88 5.27 4.50
CA GLN A 15 10.80 4.43 3.71
C GLN A 15 11.03 3.03 4.26
N VAL A 16 11.08 2.85 5.58
CA VAL A 16 11.31 1.54 6.22
C VAL A 16 10.18 0.52 5.92
N TRP A 17 9.04 0.98 5.40
CA TRP A 17 7.84 0.16 5.27
C TRP A 17 7.64 -0.50 3.90
N ASP A 18 8.41 -0.14 2.89
CA ASP A 18 8.17 -0.65 1.54
C ASP A 18 8.81 -2.03 1.26
N THR A 19 9.63 -2.57 2.15
CA THR A 19 10.45 -3.73 1.86
C THR A 19 10.26 -4.95 2.78
N MET A 20 9.42 -4.87 3.83
CA MET A 20 9.33 -5.96 4.82
C MET A 20 8.12 -6.86 4.67
N VAL A 21 8.27 -7.99 3.98
CA VAL A 21 7.48 -9.21 4.21
C VAL A 21 8.28 -10.11 5.14
N LEU A 22 7.87 -10.25 6.41
CA LEU A 22 8.69 -10.89 7.43
C LEU A 22 7.91 -11.93 8.24
N PRO A 23 8.55 -13.04 8.66
CA PRO A 23 8.00 -13.93 9.67
C PRO A 23 8.05 -13.28 11.06
N PHE A 24 6.97 -13.35 11.82
CA PHE A 24 6.83 -12.76 13.15
C PHE A 24 6.99 -13.81 14.24
N ARG A 25 7.73 -13.50 15.29
CA ARG A 25 7.90 -14.38 16.45
C ARG A 25 7.53 -13.69 17.76
N ARG A 26 6.77 -14.39 18.60
CA ARG A 26 6.39 -13.95 19.95
C ARG A 26 7.51 -14.21 20.96
N LYS A 27 7.77 -13.29 21.87
CA LYS A 27 8.56 -13.51 23.07
C LYS A 27 7.71 -13.23 24.30
N ASP A 28 7.23 -14.29 24.97
CA ASP A 28 6.68 -14.18 26.33
C ASP A 28 7.77 -14.56 27.34
N LYS A 29 7.84 -13.84 28.44
CA LYS A 29 8.90 -14.00 29.45
C LYS A 29 8.87 -15.33 30.22
N ASN A 30 7.85 -16.19 30.03
CA ASN A 30 7.65 -17.39 30.87
C ASN A 30 7.37 -18.70 30.13
N GLU A 31 7.53 -18.79 28.82
CA GLU A 31 7.37 -20.08 28.12
C GLU A 31 8.58 -20.37 27.22
N LYS A 32 9.20 -21.53 27.45
CA LYS A 32 10.12 -22.14 26.48
C LYS A 32 9.28 -22.78 25.38
N VAL A 33 8.96 -22.05 24.33
CA VAL A 33 8.35 -22.58 23.12
C VAL A 33 9.48 -22.90 22.14
N THR A 34 9.47 -24.11 21.61
CA THR A 34 10.41 -24.55 20.60
C THR A 34 10.07 -23.92 19.24
N ALA A 35 11.08 -23.58 18.46
CA ALA A 35 11.01 -22.74 17.29
C ALA A 35 10.12 -23.26 16.13
N ASN A 36 9.67 -24.50 16.17
CA ASN A 36 8.99 -25.17 15.04
C ASN A 36 7.48 -24.97 14.98
N ASP A 37 6.81 -24.82 16.13
CA ASP A 37 5.33 -24.83 16.15
C ASP A 37 4.69 -23.50 15.74
N GLU A 38 5.39 -22.36 15.89
CA GLU A 38 4.85 -21.04 15.55
C GLU A 38 5.07 -20.67 14.08
N ASP A 39 6.14 -21.18 13.47
CA ASP A 39 6.40 -20.98 12.04
C ASP A 39 5.42 -21.80 11.17
N GLU A 40 4.96 -22.96 11.66
CA GLU A 40 3.89 -23.74 11.02
C GLU A 40 2.55 -23.01 11.05
N ASP A 41 2.22 -22.35 12.17
CA ASP A 41 0.96 -21.60 12.32
C ASP A 41 0.91 -20.37 11.41
N ILE A 42 2.03 -19.66 11.24
CA ILE A 42 2.10 -18.49 10.34
C ILE A 42 2.09 -18.93 8.89
N ASN A 43 2.82 -19.95 8.54
CA ASN A 43 2.80 -20.52 7.19
C ASN A 43 1.44 -21.13 6.85
N ALA A 44 0.76 -21.75 7.83
CA ALA A 44 -0.61 -22.20 7.67
C ALA A 44 -1.60 -21.05 7.48
N LEU A 45 -1.40 -19.91 8.15
CA LEU A 45 -2.23 -18.72 7.97
C LEU A 45 -1.95 -17.97 6.65
N LEU A 46 -0.70 -17.96 6.21
CA LEU A 46 -0.30 -17.38 4.93
C LEU A 46 -0.66 -18.29 3.75
N ASN A 47 -0.56 -19.61 3.97
CA ASN A 47 -0.87 -20.66 3.03
C ASN A 47 -2.21 -21.33 3.35
N ALA A 48 -3.04 -20.75 4.23
CA ALA A 48 -4.38 -21.27 4.47
C ALA A 48 -5.05 -21.47 3.12
N GLU A 49 -4.84 -22.69 2.66
CA GLU A 49 -5.16 -23.17 1.35
C GLU A 49 -6.61 -22.91 1.05
N SER A 50 -6.79 -22.46 -0.15
CA SER A 50 -7.86 -22.91 -1.00
C SER A 50 -8.85 -23.80 -0.23
N TYR A 51 -9.87 -23.23 0.30
CA TYR A 51 -11.10 -23.97 0.41
C TYR A 51 -11.40 -24.46 -1.00
N GLU A 52 -11.11 -25.72 -1.22
CA GLU A 52 -11.79 -26.50 -2.22
C GLU A 52 -13.26 -26.49 -1.81
N ASP A 53 -13.97 -25.50 -2.18
CA ASP A 53 -15.37 -25.60 -2.54
C ASP A 53 -15.92 -24.24 -2.97
N SER A 54 -15.65 -23.89 -4.16
CA SER A 54 -16.58 -23.11 -4.96
C SER A 54 -16.54 -23.74 -6.34
N GLN A 55 -17.73 -24.15 -6.79
CA GLN A 55 -17.98 -24.65 -8.12
C GLN A 55 -17.16 -23.87 -9.15
N PRO A 56 -16.66 -24.47 -10.21
CA PRO A 56 -15.94 -23.76 -11.24
C PRO A 56 -16.87 -22.70 -11.83
N THR A 57 -16.80 -21.49 -11.29
CA THR A 57 -17.19 -20.33 -12.08
C THR A 57 -16.35 -20.42 -13.33
N GLU A 58 -16.99 -20.53 -14.49
CA GLU A 58 -16.32 -20.44 -15.78
C GLU A 58 -15.31 -19.31 -15.70
N ARG A 59 -14.03 -19.65 -15.58
CA ARG A 59 -12.98 -18.66 -15.64
C ARG A 59 -13.07 -18.07 -17.04
N LEU A 60 -13.39 -16.78 -17.10
CA LEU A 60 -13.24 -16.05 -18.33
C LEU A 60 -11.84 -16.33 -18.89
N PRO A 61 -11.68 -16.53 -20.21
CA PRO A 61 -10.38 -16.77 -20.80
C PRO A 61 -9.41 -15.67 -20.35
N GLU A 62 -8.19 -16.05 -20.00
CA GLU A 62 -7.18 -15.09 -19.61
C GLU A 62 -6.93 -14.11 -20.77
N PRO A 63 -6.80 -12.79 -20.46
CA PRO A 63 -6.56 -11.80 -21.48
C PRO A 63 -5.26 -12.11 -22.22
N THR A 64 -5.33 -12.15 -23.53
CA THR A 64 -4.23 -12.57 -24.41
C THR A 64 -3.41 -11.40 -24.94
N THR A 65 -4.00 -10.20 -24.98
CA THR A 65 -3.35 -8.99 -25.44
C THR A 65 -3.14 -7.99 -24.29
N ASP A 66 -2.19 -7.08 -24.45
CA ASP A 66 -1.92 -6.02 -23.48
C ASP A 66 -3.12 -5.08 -23.32
N GLU A 67 -3.87 -4.83 -24.38
CA GLU A 67 -5.10 -4.04 -24.34
C GLU A 67 -6.20 -4.73 -23.52
N GLU A 68 -6.38 -6.05 -23.71
CA GLU A 68 -7.33 -6.83 -22.93
C GLU A 68 -6.95 -6.85 -21.43
N ARG A 69 -5.66 -6.97 -21.11
CA ARG A 69 -5.16 -6.89 -19.73
C ARG A 69 -5.42 -5.52 -19.11
N LEU A 70 -5.11 -4.46 -19.86
CA LEU A 70 -5.36 -3.07 -19.43
C LEU A 70 -6.84 -2.86 -19.08
N HIS A 71 -7.75 -3.34 -19.92
CA HIS A 71 -9.19 -3.25 -19.70
C HIS A 71 -9.68 -4.12 -18.54
N ALA A 72 -9.21 -5.36 -18.44
CA ALA A 72 -9.57 -6.27 -17.35
C ALA A 72 -9.18 -5.71 -15.98
N ILE A 73 -7.99 -5.14 -15.86
CA ILE A 73 -7.52 -4.53 -14.63
C ILE A 73 -8.30 -3.24 -14.31
N SER A 74 -8.61 -2.42 -15.31
CA SER A 74 -9.45 -1.25 -15.11
C SER A 74 -10.86 -1.62 -14.65
N ASP A 75 -11.44 -2.67 -15.20
CA ASP A 75 -12.74 -3.20 -14.74
C ASP A 75 -12.64 -3.70 -13.29
N MET A 76 -11.56 -4.40 -12.91
CA MET A 76 -11.31 -4.83 -11.54
C MET A 76 -11.16 -3.65 -10.58
N VAL A 77 -10.40 -2.63 -10.93
CA VAL A 77 -10.28 -1.40 -10.11
C VAL A 77 -11.63 -0.77 -9.87
N VAL A 78 -12.42 -0.61 -10.91
CA VAL A 78 -13.74 0.04 -10.86
C VAL A 78 -14.74 -0.79 -10.06
N GLN A 79 -14.79 -2.10 -10.27
CA GLN A 79 -15.79 -2.99 -9.68
C GLN A 79 -15.39 -3.48 -8.30
N THR A 80 -14.15 -3.97 -8.15
CA THR A 80 -13.69 -4.62 -6.91
C THR A 80 -13.09 -3.62 -5.94
N CYS A 81 -12.12 -2.82 -6.40
CA CYS A 81 -11.42 -1.91 -5.50
C CYS A 81 -12.29 -0.73 -5.08
N MET A 82 -12.95 -0.09 -6.04
CA MET A 82 -13.72 1.13 -5.81
C MET A 82 -15.22 0.90 -5.62
N ASP A 83 -15.76 -0.27 -6.01
CA ASP A 83 -17.22 -0.57 -5.95
C ASP A 83 -18.06 0.61 -6.50
N ILE A 84 -17.73 1.04 -7.72
CA ILE A 84 -18.43 2.18 -8.33
C ILE A 84 -19.86 1.80 -8.66
N ARG A 85 -20.79 2.64 -8.24
CA ARG A 85 -22.23 2.41 -8.36
C ARG A 85 -22.85 3.33 -9.39
N ARG A 86 -23.99 2.91 -9.90
CA ARG A 86 -24.76 3.69 -10.85
C ARG A 86 -25.11 5.07 -10.30
N GLY A 87 -24.83 6.12 -11.09
CA GLY A 87 -25.16 7.51 -10.76
C GLY A 87 -24.17 8.20 -9.79
N GLU A 88 -23.10 7.53 -9.38
CA GLU A 88 -22.03 8.21 -8.64
C GLU A 88 -21.24 9.14 -9.57
N ASN A 89 -20.89 10.32 -9.08
CA ASN A 89 -19.98 11.23 -9.76
C ASN A 89 -18.56 10.74 -9.55
N VAL A 90 -17.85 10.47 -10.64
CA VAL A 90 -16.50 9.90 -10.65
C VAL A 90 -15.55 10.84 -11.38
N LEU A 91 -14.42 11.12 -10.79
CA LEU A 91 -13.32 11.84 -11.41
C LEU A 91 -12.11 10.93 -11.55
N ILE A 92 -11.63 10.76 -12.78
CA ILE A 92 -10.37 10.15 -13.08
C ILE A 92 -9.38 11.26 -13.38
N VAL A 93 -8.25 11.27 -12.66
CA VAL A 93 -7.15 12.23 -12.82
C VAL A 93 -5.92 11.45 -13.26
N CYS A 94 -5.36 11.81 -14.39
CA CYS A 94 -4.08 11.29 -14.87
C CYS A 94 -3.17 12.44 -15.31
N ASP A 95 -1.96 12.13 -15.65
CA ASP A 95 -1.03 13.03 -16.35
C ASP A 95 -0.63 12.43 -17.71
N PRO A 96 0.12 13.14 -18.56
CA PRO A 96 0.47 12.64 -19.89
C PRO A 96 1.19 11.28 -19.90
N THR A 97 1.87 10.89 -18.80
CA THR A 97 2.59 9.61 -18.72
C THR A 97 1.69 8.43 -18.40
N THR A 98 0.47 8.68 -17.93
CA THR A 98 -0.52 7.67 -17.49
C THR A 98 -1.87 7.85 -18.21
N ALA A 99 -1.91 8.62 -19.30
CA ALA A 99 -3.14 8.97 -20.01
C ALA A 99 -3.87 7.72 -20.55
N GLU A 100 -3.15 6.71 -21.02
CA GLU A 100 -3.72 5.44 -21.52
C GLU A 100 -4.44 4.68 -20.41
N ILE A 101 -3.82 4.57 -19.23
CA ILE A 101 -4.44 4.00 -18.03
C ILE A 101 -5.70 4.80 -17.64
N GLY A 102 -5.59 6.13 -17.65
CA GLY A 102 -6.70 7.02 -17.38
C GLY A 102 -7.88 6.80 -18.33
N GLN A 103 -7.60 6.61 -19.61
CA GLN A 103 -8.62 6.32 -20.61
C GLN A 103 -9.28 4.96 -20.41
N SER A 104 -8.52 3.93 -20.12
CA SER A 104 -9.05 2.60 -19.83
C SER A 104 -9.95 2.62 -18.57
N LEU A 105 -9.52 3.29 -17.50
CA LEU A 105 -10.33 3.50 -16.29
C LEU A 105 -11.63 4.26 -16.59
N HIS A 106 -11.57 5.25 -17.48
CA HIS A 106 -12.76 5.99 -17.92
C HIS A 106 -13.75 5.07 -18.63
N ILE A 107 -13.30 4.27 -19.60
CA ILE A 107 -14.13 3.29 -20.31
C ILE A 107 -14.75 2.27 -19.34
N ALA A 108 -13.96 1.73 -18.43
CA ALA A 108 -14.44 0.82 -17.40
C ALA A 108 -15.50 1.46 -16.49
N THR A 109 -15.27 2.72 -16.11
CA THR A 109 -16.22 3.47 -15.25
C THR A 109 -17.53 3.74 -15.97
N GLN A 110 -17.52 4.05 -17.27
CA GLN A 110 -18.72 4.29 -18.06
C GLN A 110 -19.67 3.07 -18.09
N LYS A 111 -19.16 1.86 -17.94
CA LYS A 111 -19.99 0.64 -17.81
C LYS A 111 -20.82 0.64 -16.52
N ARG A 112 -20.45 1.45 -15.51
CA ARG A 112 -21.07 1.48 -14.17
C ARG A 112 -21.78 2.79 -13.87
N SER A 113 -21.22 3.92 -14.29
CA SER A 113 -21.81 5.25 -14.10
C SER A 113 -21.69 6.10 -15.35
N ASP A 114 -22.74 6.86 -15.65
CA ASP A 114 -22.81 7.86 -16.73
C ASP A 114 -22.20 9.22 -16.31
N ARG A 115 -21.79 9.37 -15.05
CA ARG A 115 -21.30 10.62 -14.47
C ARG A 115 -19.79 10.58 -14.21
N VAL A 116 -19.03 10.25 -15.25
CA VAL A 116 -17.57 10.15 -15.16
C VAL A 116 -16.90 11.29 -15.91
N LEU A 117 -15.91 11.88 -15.30
CA LEU A 117 -15.00 12.86 -15.90
C LEU A 117 -13.59 12.30 -15.93
N LEU A 118 -12.89 12.47 -17.05
CA LEU A 118 -11.48 12.20 -17.19
C LEU A 118 -10.73 13.53 -17.39
N ILE A 119 -9.71 13.75 -16.57
CA ILE A 119 -8.85 14.93 -16.68
C ILE A 119 -7.40 14.47 -16.82
N VAL A 120 -6.75 14.98 -17.84
CA VAL A 120 -5.28 14.91 -18.00
C VAL A 120 -4.72 16.22 -17.49
N MET A 121 -4.10 16.21 -16.32
CA MET A 121 -3.47 17.40 -15.74
C MET A 121 -1.98 17.47 -16.11
N PRO A 122 -1.33 18.63 -16.02
CA PRO A 122 0.12 18.73 -16.13
C PRO A 122 0.80 17.78 -15.11
N LYS A 123 1.89 17.11 -15.56
CA LYS A 123 2.67 16.25 -14.67
C LYS A 123 3.26 17.07 -13.51
N SER A 124 3.01 16.64 -12.29
CA SER A 124 3.60 17.21 -11.09
C SER A 124 5.13 17.07 -11.09
N ARG A 125 5.83 17.86 -10.29
CA ARG A 125 7.31 17.85 -10.19
C ARG A 125 7.80 16.87 -9.13
N HIS A 126 7.00 16.63 -8.08
CA HIS A 126 7.33 15.75 -6.96
C HIS A 126 6.06 15.16 -6.28
N HIS A 127 6.24 14.15 -5.45
CA HIS A 127 5.17 13.60 -4.64
C HIS A 127 4.59 14.64 -3.68
N GLY A 128 3.27 14.73 -3.58
CA GLY A 128 2.58 15.65 -2.69
C GLY A 128 2.46 17.09 -3.21
N GLU A 129 2.91 17.38 -4.46
CA GLU A 129 2.61 18.64 -5.10
C GLU A 129 1.09 18.78 -5.30
N GLU A 130 0.56 19.96 -4.98
CA GLU A 130 -0.88 20.21 -5.11
C GLU A 130 -1.27 20.20 -6.60
N PRO A 131 -2.37 19.53 -6.95
CA PRO A 131 -2.89 19.60 -8.31
C PRO A 131 -3.37 21.03 -8.62
N PRO A 132 -3.50 21.39 -9.91
CA PRO A 132 -4.07 22.67 -10.31
C PRO A 132 -5.40 22.95 -9.60
N SER A 133 -5.64 24.20 -9.23
CA SER A 133 -6.82 24.58 -8.44
C SER A 133 -8.18 24.12 -9.03
N PRO A 134 -8.39 24.10 -10.35
CA PRO A 134 -9.62 23.54 -10.93
C PRO A 134 -9.74 22.02 -10.66
N VAL A 135 -8.65 21.26 -10.74
CA VAL A 135 -8.65 19.82 -10.44
C VAL A 135 -8.96 19.60 -8.97
N ALA A 136 -8.31 20.35 -8.07
CA ALA A 136 -8.56 20.29 -6.63
C ALA A 136 -10.03 20.58 -6.29
N ALA A 137 -10.63 21.57 -6.96
CA ALA A 137 -12.04 21.92 -6.78
C ALA A 137 -12.97 20.78 -7.26
N LEU A 138 -12.68 20.18 -8.40
CA LEU A 138 -13.45 19.05 -8.92
C LEU A 138 -13.35 17.80 -8.03
N MET A 139 -12.17 17.49 -7.50
CA MET A 139 -12.01 16.36 -6.57
C MET A 139 -12.96 16.42 -5.37
N ARG A 140 -13.24 17.62 -4.86
CA ARG A 140 -14.14 17.83 -3.72
C ARG A 140 -15.62 17.61 -4.02
N GLN A 141 -16.00 17.65 -5.30
CA GLN A 141 -17.39 17.55 -5.75
C GLN A 141 -17.78 16.12 -6.14
N GLN A 142 -16.84 15.16 -6.03
CA GLN A 142 -17.07 13.80 -6.46
C GLN A 142 -17.29 12.84 -5.29
N GLN A 143 -18.03 11.76 -5.53
CA GLN A 143 -18.08 10.63 -4.62
C GLN A 143 -16.85 9.73 -4.76
N VAL A 144 -16.28 9.66 -5.96
CA VAL A 144 -15.13 8.80 -6.26
C VAL A 144 -14.06 9.58 -7.00
N VAL A 145 -12.82 9.44 -6.57
CA VAL A 145 -11.66 9.97 -7.30
C VAL A 145 -10.65 8.84 -7.52
N ILE A 146 -10.23 8.65 -8.76
CA ILE A 146 -9.14 7.72 -9.12
C ILE A 146 -8.01 8.56 -9.72
N ALA A 147 -6.85 8.56 -9.09
CA ALA A 147 -5.70 9.35 -9.52
C ALA A 147 -4.55 8.44 -9.95
N ALA A 148 -4.43 8.19 -11.25
CA ALA A 148 -3.30 7.51 -11.87
C ALA A 148 -2.32 8.57 -12.37
N THR A 149 -1.32 8.92 -11.56
CA THR A 149 -0.37 10.02 -11.85
C THR A 149 1.07 9.61 -11.55
N LYS A 150 2.04 10.17 -12.28
CA LYS A 150 3.46 9.89 -12.03
C LYS A 150 3.86 10.18 -10.58
N TYR A 151 3.38 11.29 -10.02
CA TYR A 151 3.65 11.68 -8.64
C TYR A 151 2.40 11.63 -7.79
N SER A 152 2.54 11.15 -6.57
CA SER A 152 1.44 10.88 -5.65
C SER A 152 0.65 12.14 -5.28
N LEU A 153 -0.67 12.06 -5.38
CA LEU A 153 -1.61 13.05 -4.82
C LEU A 153 -2.12 12.68 -3.43
N THR A 154 -1.73 11.52 -2.88
CA THR A 154 -2.24 10.93 -1.61
C THR A 154 -2.20 11.91 -0.44
N HIS A 155 -1.11 12.65 -0.31
CA HIS A 155 -0.86 13.53 0.82
C HIS A 155 -1.10 15.02 0.54
N THR A 156 -1.73 15.36 -0.59
CA THR A 156 -2.08 16.73 -0.93
C THR A 156 -3.22 17.27 -0.05
N ARG A 157 -3.31 18.59 0.07
CA ARG A 157 -4.47 19.23 0.71
C ARG A 157 -5.76 18.95 -0.07
N ALA A 158 -5.67 18.91 -1.40
CA ALA A 158 -6.77 18.58 -2.28
C ALA A 158 -7.38 17.21 -1.94
N ALA A 159 -6.57 16.16 -1.84
CA ALA A 159 -7.02 14.82 -1.47
C ALA A 159 -7.64 14.80 -0.06
N ARG A 160 -6.96 15.40 0.94
CA ARG A 160 -7.49 15.48 2.31
C ARG A 160 -8.83 16.21 2.38
N GLN A 161 -8.99 17.27 1.59
CA GLN A 161 -10.24 18.03 1.61
C GLN A 161 -11.37 17.25 0.91
N ALA A 162 -11.08 16.60 -0.24
CA ALA A 162 -12.05 15.74 -0.91
C ALA A 162 -12.52 14.59 -0.02
N LEU A 163 -11.61 13.96 0.76
CA LEU A 163 -11.97 12.94 1.75
C LEU A 163 -12.90 13.50 2.84
N LYS A 164 -12.61 14.70 3.37
CA LYS A 164 -13.48 15.36 4.36
C LYS A 164 -14.86 15.65 3.80
N ASP A 165 -14.93 16.04 2.54
CA ASP A 165 -16.19 16.31 1.83
C ASP A 165 -16.96 15.02 1.46
N GLY A 166 -16.37 13.85 1.67
CA GLY A 166 -17.05 12.56 1.55
C GLY A 166 -16.57 11.67 0.41
N ALA A 167 -15.65 12.13 -0.42
CA ALA A 167 -15.09 11.31 -1.49
C ALA A 167 -14.36 10.06 -0.95
N ARG A 168 -14.35 8.98 -1.73
CA ARG A 168 -13.36 7.90 -1.61
C ARG A 168 -12.35 8.03 -2.72
N ILE A 169 -11.08 7.76 -2.41
CA ILE A 169 -9.97 8.07 -3.32
C ILE A 169 -9.07 6.86 -3.47
N ALA A 170 -8.78 6.46 -4.71
CA ALA A 170 -7.66 5.59 -5.03
C ALA A 170 -6.56 6.39 -5.74
N THR A 171 -5.32 6.20 -5.33
CA THR A 171 -4.16 6.76 -6.02
C THR A 171 -3.23 5.67 -6.51
N MET A 172 -2.61 5.86 -7.66
CA MET A 172 -1.69 4.92 -8.32
C MET A 172 -0.40 5.66 -8.70
N PRO A 173 0.41 6.08 -7.70
CA PRO A 173 1.60 6.87 -7.98
C PRO A 173 2.67 6.03 -8.67
N GLY A 174 3.32 6.62 -9.67
CA GLY A 174 4.43 5.98 -10.39
C GLY A 174 4.03 4.83 -11.31
N MET A 175 2.74 4.65 -11.55
CA MET A 175 2.24 3.59 -12.40
C MET A 175 2.78 3.74 -13.82
N THR A 176 3.33 2.65 -14.37
CA THR A 176 3.63 2.49 -15.79
C THR A 176 2.65 1.50 -16.40
N PHE A 177 2.65 1.41 -17.72
CA PHE A 177 1.80 0.44 -18.42
C PHE A 177 2.12 -1.00 -17.97
N GLU A 178 3.39 -1.37 -17.91
CA GLU A 178 3.87 -2.69 -17.52
C GLU A 178 3.49 -2.99 -16.05
N LEU A 179 3.71 -2.05 -15.13
CA LEU A 179 3.34 -2.23 -13.73
C LEU A 179 1.82 -2.37 -13.55
N TYR A 180 1.04 -1.73 -14.43
CA TYR A 180 -0.41 -1.83 -14.39
C TYR A 180 -0.90 -3.17 -14.93
N THR A 181 -0.33 -3.67 -16.03
CA THR A 181 -0.80 -4.86 -16.75
C THR A 181 -0.16 -6.17 -16.27
N GLU A 182 1.04 -6.12 -15.67
CA GLU A 182 1.82 -7.30 -15.28
C GLU A 182 2.26 -7.30 -13.81
N GLY A 183 2.16 -6.14 -13.14
CA GLY A 183 2.62 -5.96 -11.77
C GLY A 183 1.59 -6.31 -10.70
N GLY A 184 1.73 -5.71 -9.53
CA GLY A 184 0.85 -5.93 -8.37
C GLY A 184 -0.63 -5.60 -8.60
N MET A 185 -0.97 -4.96 -9.71
CA MET A 185 -2.36 -4.70 -10.09
C MET A 185 -3.10 -5.95 -10.58
N THR A 186 -2.38 -7.02 -10.93
CA THR A 186 -2.98 -8.32 -11.33
C THR A 186 -3.45 -9.16 -10.15
N ALA A 187 -3.18 -8.72 -8.91
CA ALA A 187 -3.57 -9.44 -7.70
C ALA A 187 -5.11 -9.46 -7.52
N ASP A 188 -5.61 -10.57 -6.97
CA ASP A 188 -6.99 -10.63 -6.48
C ASP A 188 -7.10 -9.84 -5.15
N PHE A 189 -7.65 -8.64 -5.21
CA PHE A 189 -7.79 -7.79 -4.03
C PHE A 189 -8.82 -8.30 -3.01
N GLN A 190 -9.71 -9.22 -3.35
CA GLN A 190 -10.55 -9.89 -2.37
C GLN A 190 -9.73 -10.91 -1.56
N ASP A 191 -8.83 -11.62 -2.23
CA ASP A 191 -7.89 -12.52 -1.56
C ASP A 191 -6.89 -11.74 -0.69
N VAL A 192 -6.31 -10.67 -1.21
CA VAL A 192 -5.45 -9.74 -0.43
C VAL A 192 -6.16 -9.28 0.83
N LYS A 193 -7.41 -8.84 0.72
CA LYS A 193 -8.22 -8.43 1.87
C LYS A 193 -8.41 -9.56 2.88
N ARG A 194 -8.69 -10.79 2.40
CA ARG A 194 -8.85 -11.96 3.26
C ARG A 194 -7.56 -12.27 4.03
N ARG A 195 -6.41 -12.30 3.34
CA ARG A 195 -5.09 -12.53 3.95
C ARG A 195 -4.76 -11.48 4.99
N ILE A 196 -4.95 -10.20 4.68
CA ILE A 196 -4.75 -9.10 5.64
C ILE A 196 -5.65 -9.26 6.86
N SER A 197 -6.92 -9.64 6.67
CA SER A 197 -7.84 -9.86 7.79
C SER A 197 -7.40 -11.00 8.71
N ASN A 198 -6.85 -12.08 8.14
CA ASN A 198 -6.32 -13.21 8.91
C ASN A 198 -5.10 -12.80 9.73
N ILE A 199 -4.13 -12.12 9.10
CA ILE A 199 -2.95 -11.57 9.78
C ILE A 199 -3.39 -10.59 10.89
N ALA A 200 -4.36 -9.73 10.61
CA ALA A 200 -4.90 -8.77 11.57
C ALA A 200 -5.40 -9.44 12.85
N ASN A 201 -6.13 -10.54 12.71
CA ASN A 201 -6.68 -11.28 13.86
C ASN A 201 -5.57 -11.87 14.73
N PHE A 202 -4.49 -12.36 14.10
CA PHE A 202 -3.31 -12.87 14.79
C PHE A 202 -2.56 -11.76 15.53
N LEU A 203 -2.33 -10.62 14.88
CA LEU A 203 -1.50 -9.52 15.38
C LEU A 203 -2.18 -8.67 16.46
N ARG A 204 -3.50 -8.52 16.44
CA ARG A 204 -4.25 -7.59 17.32
C ARG A 204 -3.99 -7.76 18.82
N ARG A 205 -3.57 -8.92 19.27
CA ARG A 205 -3.33 -9.22 20.69
C ARG A 205 -1.84 -9.20 21.07
N ARG A 206 -0.97 -8.94 20.11
CA ARG A 206 0.47 -8.94 20.35
C ARG A 206 0.90 -7.58 20.92
N ARG A 207 1.86 -7.61 21.81
CA ARG A 207 2.45 -6.41 22.44
C ARG A 207 3.90 -6.22 22.07
N ILE A 208 4.58 -7.29 21.71
CA ILE A 208 6.00 -7.29 21.33
C ILE A 208 6.09 -7.95 19.96
N ILE A 209 6.80 -7.31 19.07
CA ILE A 209 7.15 -7.81 17.74
C ILE A 209 8.66 -7.99 17.69
N ASN A 210 9.09 -9.15 17.23
CA ASN A 210 10.47 -9.38 16.82
C ASN A 210 10.48 -9.68 15.33
N VAL A 211 11.34 -8.99 14.61
CA VAL A 211 11.49 -9.10 13.16
C VAL A 211 12.88 -9.64 12.87
N LYS A 212 12.96 -10.73 12.10
CA LYS A 212 14.21 -11.33 11.67
C LYS A 212 14.21 -11.58 10.18
N SER A 213 15.36 -11.41 9.53
CA SER A 213 15.61 -11.81 8.15
C SER A 213 16.92 -12.57 8.02
N GLU A 214 17.07 -13.32 6.94
CA GLU A 214 18.33 -14.01 6.61
C GLU A 214 19.47 -13.04 6.35
N SER A 215 19.17 -11.84 5.86
CA SER A 215 20.14 -10.77 5.62
C SER A 215 20.72 -10.14 6.90
N GLY A 216 20.20 -10.50 8.10
CA GLY A 216 20.75 -10.07 9.37
C GLY A 216 19.88 -9.08 10.14
N THR A 217 18.71 -8.71 9.66
CA THR A 217 17.77 -7.96 10.50
C THR A 217 17.39 -8.77 11.73
N ASP A 218 17.56 -8.20 12.92
CA ASP A 218 17.05 -8.73 14.19
C ASP A 218 16.66 -7.54 15.08
N VAL A 219 15.41 -7.14 14.99
CA VAL A 219 14.91 -5.98 15.72
C VAL A 219 13.66 -6.35 16.51
N THR A 220 13.58 -5.83 17.73
CA THR A 220 12.42 -6.04 18.63
C THR A 220 11.85 -4.71 19.08
N PHE A 221 10.54 -4.60 19.15
CA PHE A 221 9.84 -3.40 19.61
C PHE A 221 8.48 -3.71 20.21
N GLU A 222 8.00 -2.82 21.08
CA GLU A 222 6.65 -2.88 21.61
C GLU A 222 5.66 -2.23 20.63
N VAL A 223 4.42 -2.70 20.67
CA VAL A 223 3.33 -2.17 19.86
C VAL A 223 2.08 -2.01 20.70
N ASN A 224 1.24 -1.04 20.31
CA ASN A 224 -0.09 -0.91 20.84
C ASN A 224 -1.08 -1.34 19.74
N TRP A 225 -1.94 -2.31 20.02
CA TRP A 225 -2.92 -2.81 19.07
C TRP A 225 -3.84 -1.73 18.48
N ARG A 226 -4.02 -0.60 19.16
CA ARG A 226 -4.81 0.56 18.69
C ARG A 226 -4.12 1.31 17.55
N ASP A 227 -2.82 1.16 17.43
CA ASP A 227 -1.99 1.85 16.44
C ASP A 227 -1.82 1.03 15.16
N TRP A 228 -2.41 -0.18 15.13
CA TRP A 228 -2.43 -1.01 13.93
C TRP A 228 -3.39 -0.45 12.89
N LYS A 229 -2.87 -0.11 11.73
CA LYS A 229 -3.63 0.23 10.54
C LYS A 229 -3.56 -0.94 9.57
N LEU A 230 -4.66 -1.67 9.47
CA LEU A 230 -4.74 -2.91 8.71
C LEU A 230 -5.53 -2.73 7.39
N ASP A 231 -5.77 -1.51 6.99
CA ASP A 231 -6.79 -1.17 6.00
C ASP A 231 -6.24 -1.04 4.57
N ASP A 232 -4.93 -1.23 4.36
CA ASP A 232 -4.34 -1.12 3.02
C ASP A 232 -4.48 -2.44 2.24
N ASN A 233 -5.73 -2.81 2.00
CA ASN A 233 -6.12 -4.04 1.30
C ASN A 233 -6.65 -3.78 -0.13
N GLY A 234 -6.59 -2.54 -0.62
CA GLY A 234 -7.05 -2.14 -1.93
C GLY A 234 -8.57 -1.96 -2.09
N ILE A 235 -9.37 -2.32 -1.09
CA ILE A 235 -10.83 -2.15 -1.15
C ILE A 235 -11.21 -0.79 -0.56
N CYS A 236 -11.66 0.11 -1.41
CA CYS A 236 -11.99 1.50 -1.10
C CYS A 236 -13.44 1.79 -1.48
N ASN A 237 -14.39 1.13 -0.79
CA ASN A 237 -15.80 1.09 -1.17
C ASN A 237 -16.74 1.91 -0.26
N ARG A 238 -16.20 2.70 0.67
CA ARG A 238 -16.95 3.57 1.56
C ARG A 238 -16.50 5.02 1.47
N PRO A 239 -17.37 5.98 1.73
CA PRO A 239 -17.00 7.39 1.82
C PRO A 239 -15.82 7.64 2.77
N ARG A 240 -14.98 8.60 2.44
CA ARG A 240 -13.81 9.03 3.23
C ARG A 240 -12.69 7.98 3.35
N MET A 241 -12.71 6.94 2.51
CA MET A 241 -11.60 6.01 2.40
C MET A 241 -10.56 6.52 1.39
N LEU A 242 -9.31 6.17 1.65
CA LEU A 242 -8.21 6.37 0.73
C LEU A 242 -7.38 5.11 0.68
N THR A 243 -7.00 4.69 -0.52
CA THR A 243 -6.07 3.59 -0.76
C THR A 243 -5.02 3.98 -1.81
N ASN A 244 -3.85 3.38 -1.74
CA ASN A 244 -2.92 3.33 -2.86
C ASN A 244 -3.08 1.98 -3.55
N LEU A 245 -3.05 1.96 -4.87
CA LEU A 245 -3.05 0.74 -5.66
C LEU A 245 -1.73 0.62 -6.44
N PRO A 246 -1.12 -0.57 -6.51
CA PRO A 246 -1.54 -1.80 -5.82
C PRO A 246 -1.41 -1.69 -4.30
N ALA A 247 -2.22 -2.46 -3.59
CA ALA A 247 -2.28 -2.52 -2.15
C ALA A 247 -1.90 -3.91 -1.63
N GLY A 248 -1.80 -4.08 -0.32
CA GLY A 248 -1.46 -5.36 0.28
C GLY A 248 -0.51 -5.20 1.46
N LYS A 249 -0.66 -4.13 2.24
CA LYS A 249 0.24 -3.81 3.34
C LYS A 249 -0.48 -3.82 4.68
N VAL A 250 0.23 -4.27 5.70
CA VAL A 250 -0.16 -4.14 7.10
C VAL A 250 0.81 -3.19 7.77
N PHE A 251 0.28 -2.14 8.38
CA PHE A 251 1.08 -1.12 9.05
C PHE A 251 0.96 -1.20 10.54
N ILE A 252 2.10 -1.06 11.21
CA ILE A 252 2.13 -0.83 12.64
C ILE A 252 3.13 0.27 12.96
N LEU A 253 2.80 1.05 13.98
CA LEU A 253 3.72 2.03 14.52
C LEU A 253 4.35 1.45 15.79
N PRO A 254 5.68 1.25 15.84
CA PRO A 254 6.36 0.91 17.06
C PRO A 254 6.10 1.96 18.15
N LYS A 255 5.95 1.50 19.38
CA LYS A 255 5.87 2.40 20.52
C LYS A 255 7.21 3.13 20.66
N GLU A 256 7.14 4.44 20.82
CA GLU A 256 8.32 5.31 20.92
C GLU A 256 9.28 4.82 22.03
N GLY A 257 10.58 4.82 21.75
CA GLY A 257 11.62 4.41 22.71
C GLY A 257 11.74 2.90 22.94
N THR A 258 11.07 2.04 22.17
CA THR A 258 11.08 0.59 22.46
C THR A 258 11.76 -0.28 21.40
N MET A 259 12.13 0.29 20.26
CA MET A 259 12.76 -0.46 19.19
C MET A 259 14.27 -0.60 19.49
N ASN A 260 14.74 -1.86 19.50
CA ASN A 260 16.15 -2.18 19.71
C ASN A 260 16.59 -3.31 18.78
N GLY A 261 17.82 -3.24 18.29
CA GLY A 261 18.43 -4.25 17.43
C GLY A 261 18.98 -3.70 16.13
N THR A 262 19.13 -4.57 15.14
CA THR A 262 19.71 -4.24 13.84
C THR A 262 18.67 -4.35 12.74
N ILE A 263 18.63 -3.37 11.85
CA ILE A 263 17.84 -3.40 10.61
C ILE A 263 18.82 -3.46 9.45
N VAL A 264 18.70 -4.46 8.59
CA VAL A 264 19.51 -4.59 7.37
C VAL A 264 18.64 -4.33 6.16
N ILE A 265 19.09 -3.44 5.30
CA ILE A 265 18.47 -3.17 4.00
C ILE A 265 19.43 -3.69 2.94
N ASP A 266 18.94 -4.63 2.12
CA ASP A 266 19.72 -5.37 1.14
C ASP A 266 19.16 -5.30 -0.30
N GLY A 267 18.13 -4.48 -0.52
CA GLY A 267 17.45 -4.36 -1.82
C GLY A 267 17.52 -2.96 -2.40
N SER A 268 16.67 -2.07 -1.94
CA SER A 268 16.60 -0.71 -2.45
C SER A 268 16.35 0.30 -1.34
N TRP A 269 16.85 1.52 -1.56
CA TRP A 269 16.64 2.68 -0.72
C TRP A 269 16.19 3.86 -1.58
N ASP A 270 15.06 4.47 -1.24
CA ASP A 270 14.51 5.63 -1.95
C ASP A 270 14.48 5.48 -3.49
N SER A 271 13.98 4.33 -3.97
CA SER A 271 13.90 3.99 -5.40
C SER A 271 15.26 3.77 -6.10
N THR A 272 16.35 3.64 -5.34
CA THR A 272 17.67 3.30 -5.85
C THR A 272 18.03 1.90 -5.36
N LEU A 273 18.49 1.03 -6.27
CA LEU A 273 19.08 -0.25 -5.88
C LEU A 273 20.38 0.01 -5.13
N ILE A 274 20.60 -0.73 -4.06
CA ILE A 274 21.84 -0.66 -3.28
C ILE A 274 22.73 -1.83 -3.64
N ASP A 275 24.03 -1.56 -3.84
CA ASP A 275 25.00 -2.57 -4.24
C ASP A 275 25.50 -3.41 -3.04
N GLU A 276 25.51 -2.81 -1.85
CA GLU A 276 25.93 -3.44 -0.61
C GLU A 276 24.89 -3.20 0.48
N PRO A 277 24.60 -4.20 1.33
CA PRO A 277 23.66 -4.04 2.44
C PRO A 277 24.05 -2.90 3.37
N VAL A 278 23.04 -2.19 3.86
CA VAL A 278 23.18 -1.12 4.86
C VAL A 278 22.59 -1.60 6.17
N GLU A 279 23.38 -1.53 7.25
CA GLU A 279 22.96 -1.89 8.60
C GLU A 279 22.68 -0.64 9.42
N PHE A 280 21.51 -0.60 10.05
CA PHE A 280 21.12 0.43 11.01
C PHE A 280 21.07 -0.19 12.39
N ILE A 281 21.90 0.29 13.31
CA ILE A 281 21.85 -0.08 14.72
C ILE A 281 20.86 0.83 15.42
N VAL A 282 19.85 0.23 16.04
CA VAL A 282 18.77 0.96 16.71
C VAL A 282 18.82 0.69 18.21
N GLU A 283 18.86 1.76 19.00
CA GLU A 283 18.77 1.73 20.47
C GLU A 283 17.67 2.69 20.91
N ASP A 284 16.75 2.20 21.74
CA ASP A 284 15.63 2.95 22.28
C ASP A 284 14.85 3.77 21.20
N GLY A 285 14.63 3.15 20.04
CA GLY A 285 13.91 3.75 18.92
C GLY A 285 14.69 4.78 18.10
N THR A 286 16.00 4.92 18.37
CA THR A 286 16.87 5.86 17.67
C THR A 286 17.97 5.11 16.93
N VAL A 287 18.25 5.48 15.67
CA VAL A 287 19.41 4.96 14.96
C VAL A 287 20.66 5.60 15.56
N VAL A 288 21.54 4.77 16.14
CA VAL A 288 22.78 5.20 16.80
C VAL A 288 24.00 4.98 15.94
N ASP A 289 23.95 4.05 14.99
CA ASP A 289 25.06 3.76 14.08
C ASP A 289 24.52 3.29 12.72
N VAL A 290 25.29 3.53 11.64
CA VAL A 290 24.99 3.07 10.28
C VAL A 290 26.26 2.48 9.69
N LYS A 291 26.18 1.26 9.14
CA LYS A 291 27.32 0.54 8.55
C LYS A 291 26.99 0.04 7.16
N GLY A 292 28.03 -0.07 6.33
CA GLY A 292 27.94 -0.61 4.98
C GLY A 292 27.29 0.33 3.96
N GLY A 293 27.40 -0.06 2.67
CA GLY A 293 26.85 0.69 1.54
C GLY A 293 27.47 2.06 1.31
N THR A 294 27.07 2.70 0.21
CA THR A 294 27.46 4.07 -0.13
C THR A 294 26.69 5.14 0.64
N LEU A 295 25.80 4.74 1.56
CA LEU A 295 24.98 5.62 2.40
C LEU A 295 25.53 5.79 3.82
N ALA A 296 26.61 5.05 4.16
CA ALA A 296 27.26 5.10 5.47
C ALA A 296 28.25 6.27 5.58
#